data_e1858e05a4e1592d7fdda9f0e8174784
#
_entry.id   e1858e05a4e1592d7fdda9f0e8174784
#
_cell.length_a   1.000
_cell.length_b   1.000
_cell.length_c   1.000
_cell.angle_alpha   90.00
_cell.angle_beta   90.00
_cell.angle_gamma   90.00
#
_symmetry.space_group_name_H-M   'P 1'
#
loop_
_entity.id
_entity.type
_entity.pdbx_description
1 polymer ?
#
loop_
_entity_poly.entity_id
_entity_poly.type
_entity_poly.pdbx_seq_one_letter_code
_entity_poly.pdbx_strand_id
1 'polypeptide(L)'
;DRRINAEIALLVVNNPGCGAQHRAERLGIPWQLFNHQHYDSRTALDRDLVDRFRTAEVEGIVMAGWMRIVTGELIKAFPDRLINIHPSLLPSFRGLDGVGQALRAGVRLAGCTAHLVTEDLDAGPILVQAAVPVLETDDHDSLSKRIQQQEHRILPSGLMLAAQRWRQ
;
A
#
# COMPACT_ATOMS: atom_id res chain seq x y z
N ASP A 1 -9.37 -2.96 19.22
CA ASP A 1 -9.11 -4.33 18.74
C ASP A 1 -7.62 -4.39 18.36
N ARG A 2 -6.76 -4.87 19.24
CA ARG A 2 -5.31 -4.97 19.04
C ARG A 2 -4.98 -6.22 18.22
N ARG A 3 -5.31 -6.19 16.94
CA ARG A 3 -4.99 -7.30 16.02
C ARG A 3 -3.50 -7.37 15.66
N ILE A 4 -2.77 -6.28 15.87
CA ILE A 4 -1.35 -6.17 15.52
C ILE A 4 -0.64 -5.55 16.72
N ASN A 5 0.47 -6.15 17.17
CA ASN A 5 1.36 -5.55 18.15
C ASN A 5 2.35 -4.63 17.43
N ALA A 6 1.86 -3.49 16.96
CA ALA A 6 2.61 -2.46 16.26
C ALA A 6 2.01 -1.08 16.55
N GLU A 7 2.85 -0.07 16.54
CA GLU A 7 2.49 1.34 16.64
C GLU A 7 2.60 2.02 15.30
N ILE A 8 1.70 2.95 15.00
CA ILE A 8 1.82 3.83 13.83
C ILE A 8 2.61 5.06 14.26
N ALA A 9 3.91 5.04 14.01
CA ALA A 9 4.80 6.14 14.39
C ALA A 9 4.57 7.40 13.55
N LEU A 10 4.24 7.24 12.26
CA LEU A 10 4.05 8.36 11.32
C LEU A 10 3.15 7.96 10.17
N LEU A 11 2.25 8.86 9.78
CA LEU A 11 1.58 8.84 8.48
C LEU A 11 2.25 9.84 7.55
N VAL A 12 2.57 9.41 6.33
CA VAL A 12 2.98 10.30 5.25
C VAL A 12 1.89 10.35 4.19
N VAL A 13 1.54 11.56 3.76
CA VAL A 13 0.61 11.80 2.65
C VAL A 13 1.28 12.68 1.59
N ASN A 14 0.91 12.50 0.31
CA ASN A 14 1.46 13.28 -0.79
C ASN A 14 0.45 14.24 -1.43
N ASN A 15 -0.81 14.18 -0.99
CA ASN A 15 -1.88 15.09 -1.39
C ASN A 15 -2.48 15.75 -0.16
N PRO A 16 -2.54 17.10 -0.13
CA PRO A 16 -3.13 17.82 1.00
C PRO A 16 -4.64 17.54 1.09
N GLY A 17 -5.17 17.52 2.30
CA GLY A 17 -6.61 17.35 2.55
C GLY A 17 -7.17 15.96 2.22
N CYS A 18 -6.33 14.96 2.04
CA CYS A 18 -6.80 13.60 1.77
C CYS A 18 -7.44 12.95 3.00
N GLY A 19 -8.30 11.95 2.77
CA GLY A 19 -9.01 11.25 3.85
C GLY A 19 -8.09 10.57 4.88
N ALA A 20 -6.86 10.22 4.49
CA ALA A 20 -5.87 9.65 5.40
C ALA A 20 -5.38 10.68 6.42
N GLN A 21 -5.14 11.93 5.97
CA GLN A 21 -4.76 13.04 6.85
C GLN A 21 -5.84 13.28 7.91
N HIS A 22 -7.10 13.46 7.52
CA HIS A 22 -8.20 13.68 8.47
C HIS A 22 -8.38 12.53 9.45
N ARG A 23 -8.10 11.30 9.01
CA ARG A 23 -8.15 10.13 9.90
C ARG A 23 -7.02 10.15 10.91
N ALA A 24 -5.80 10.51 10.52
CA ALA A 24 -4.65 10.64 11.41
C ALA A 24 -4.89 11.72 12.47
N GLU A 25 -5.39 12.89 12.07
CA GLU A 25 -5.75 13.98 12.99
C GLU A 25 -6.76 13.52 14.05
N ARG A 26 -7.83 12.85 13.61
CA ARG A 26 -8.86 12.33 14.53
C ARG A 26 -8.33 11.27 15.50
N LEU A 27 -7.32 10.49 15.10
CA LEU A 27 -6.75 9.41 15.89
C LEU A 27 -5.50 9.82 16.68
N GLY A 28 -5.06 11.09 16.56
CA GLY A 28 -3.84 11.57 17.22
C GLY A 28 -2.56 10.95 16.66
N ILE A 29 -2.58 10.46 15.41
CA ILE A 29 -1.41 9.89 14.75
C ILE A 29 -0.58 11.03 14.15
N PRO A 30 0.74 11.11 14.43
CA PRO A 30 1.62 12.07 13.78
C PRO A 30 1.56 11.92 12.26
N TRP A 31 1.45 13.04 11.54
CA TRP A 31 1.41 12.99 10.09
C TRP A 31 2.22 14.12 9.45
N GLN A 32 2.66 13.91 8.22
CA GLN A 32 3.36 14.91 7.41
C GLN A 32 2.94 14.86 5.94
N LEU A 33 2.92 16.05 5.33
CA LEU A 33 2.69 16.21 3.89
C LEU A 33 4.03 16.29 3.15
N PHE A 34 4.25 15.36 2.24
CA PHE A 34 5.34 15.37 1.25
C PHE A 34 4.72 15.60 -0.12
N ASN A 35 4.38 16.86 -0.42
CA ASN A 35 3.75 17.19 -1.70
C ASN A 35 4.74 16.93 -2.84
N HIS A 36 4.48 15.88 -3.59
CA HIS A 36 5.35 15.43 -4.68
C HIS A 36 5.57 16.47 -5.79
N GLN A 37 4.69 17.47 -5.90
CA GLN A 37 4.83 18.56 -6.87
C GLN A 37 5.95 19.55 -6.51
N HIS A 38 6.45 19.50 -5.28
CA HIS A 38 7.54 20.36 -4.79
C HIS A 38 8.92 19.71 -4.96
N TYR A 39 9.00 18.54 -5.59
CA TYR A 39 10.25 17.81 -5.79
C TYR A 39 10.60 17.71 -7.27
N ASP A 40 11.86 17.96 -7.60
CA ASP A 40 12.37 17.88 -8.97
C ASP A 40 12.38 16.46 -9.52
N SER A 41 12.38 15.46 -8.66
CA SER A 41 12.37 14.06 -9.05
C SER A 41 11.75 13.15 -7.99
N ARG A 42 11.34 11.94 -8.41
CA ARG A 42 10.91 10.88 -7.48
C ARG A 42 12.02 10.49 -6.51
N THR A 43 13.26 10.47 -6.99
CA THR A 43 14.44 10.15 -6.18
C THR A 43 14.67 11.19 -5.07
N ALA A 44 14.46 12.47 -5.34
CA ALA A 44 14.56 13.52 -4.34
C ALA A 44 13.49 13.35 -3.25
N LEU A 45 12.25 13.09 -3.65
CA LEU A 45 11.17 12.79 -2.71
C LEU A 45 11.49 11.57 -1.84
N ASP A 46 11.95 10.48 -2.46
CA ASP A 46 12.22 9.24 -1.74
C ASP A 46 13.39 9.38 -0.75
N ARG A 47 14.40 10.19 -1.05
CA ARG A 47 15.49 10.52 -0.10
C ARG A 47 14.96 11.24 1.14
N ASP A 48 14.13 12.25 0.95
CA ASP A 48 13.49 12.95 2.07
C ASP A 48 12.59 11.99 2.90
N LEU A 49 11.88 11.09 2.24
CA LEU A 49 11.09 10.06 2.92
C LEU A 49 11.97 9.12 3.74
N VAL A 50 13.12 8.68 3.19
CA VAL A 50 14.10 7.85 3.91
C VAL A 50 14.57 8.55 5.17
N ASP A 51 14.99 9.81 5.08
CA ASP A 51 15.49 10.57 6.22
C ASP A 51 14.39 10.74 7.28
N ARG A 52 13.17 11.00 6.84
CA ARG A 52 12.04 11.16 7.75
C ARG A 52 11.65 9.87 8.45
N PHE A 53 11.61 8.75 7.72
CA PHE A 53 11.29 7.45 8.30
C PHE A 53 12.38 6.98 9.27
N ARG A 54 13.66 7.24 8.98
CA ARG A 54 14.76 6.98 9.91
C ARG A 54 14.67 7.83 11.19
N THR A 55 14.35 9.11 11.05
CA THR A 55 14.14 10.01 12.21
C THR A 55 12.96 9.55 13.08
N ALA A 56 11.93 8.98 12.47
CA ALA A 56 10.78 8.44 13.18
C ALA A 56 11.00 6.99 13.68
N GLU A 57 12.20 6.43 13.48
CA GLU A 57 12.61 5.09 13.93
C GLU A 57 11.63 3.97 13.49
N VAL A 58 11.06 4.11 12.27
CA VAL A 58 10.12 3.10 11.77
C VAL A 58 10.84 1.81 11.40
N GLU A 59 10.28 0.67 11.77
CA GLU A 59 10.81 -0.66 11.41
C GLU A 59 10.31 -1.14 10.04
N GLY A 60 9.18 -0.61 9.56
CA GLY A 60 8.62 -0.98 8.27
C GLY A 60 7.62 0.06 7.77
N ILE A 61 7.33 0.01 6.48
CA ILE A 61 6.50 0.98 5.78
C ILE A 61 5.34 0.25 5.11
N VAL A 62 4.12 0.74 5.35
CA VAL A 62 2.91 0.23 4.70
C VAL A 62 2.41 1.26 3.71
N MET A 63 2.34 0.87 2.45
CA MET A 63 1.82 1.67 1.35
C MET A 63 0.35 1.27 1.10
N ALA A 64 -0.55 2.19 1.37
CA ALA A 64 -1.99 2.01 1.17
C ALA A 64 -2.54 3.21 0.40
N GLY A 65 -2.85 3.02 -0.88
CA GLY A 65 -3.27 4.11 -1.76
C GLY A 65 -2.15 5.08 -2.15
N TRP A 66 -0.90 4.68 -2.01
CA TRP A 66 0.24 5.45 -2.51
C TRP A 66 0.38 5.25 -4.02
N MET A 67 -0.14 6.21 -4.79
CA MET A 67 -0.25 6.11 -6.26
C MET A 67 1.03 6.55 -6.98
N ARG A 68 2.20 6.30 -6.39
CA ARG A 68 3.51 6.66 -6.97
C ARG A 68 4.46 5.47 -6.91
N ILE A 69 5.23 5.32 -7.97
CA ILE A 69 6.30 4.32 -8.01
C ILE A 69 7.44 4.84 -7.14
N VAL A 70 7.81 4.07 -6.12
CA VAL A 70 8.99 4.32 -5.29
C VAL A 70 10.26 3.95 -6.05
N THR A 71 11.37 4.60 -5.72
CA THR A 71 12.66 4.34 -6.37
C THR A 71 13.51 3.37 -5.55
N GLY A 72 14.60 2.92 -6.14
CA GLY A 72 15.59 2.11 -5.45
C GLY A 72 16.17 2.76 -4.19
N GLU A 73 16.10 4.10 -4.04
CA GLU A 73 16.53 4.81 -2.83
C GLU A 73 15.72 4.36 -1.61
N LEU A 74 14.39 4.38 -1.70
CA LEU A 74 13.52 3.97 -0.60
C LEU A 74 13.59 2.46 -0.38
N ILE A 75 13.59 1.67 -1.45
CA ILE A 75 13.62 0.20 -1.37
C ILE A 75 14.91 -0.29 -0.70
N LYS A 76 16.07 0.25 -1.10
CA LYS A 76 17.39 -0.13 -0.53
C LYS A 76 17.58 0.36 0.91
N ALA A 77 16.92 1.47 1.28
CA ALA A 77 16.98 1.99 2.65
C ALA A 77 16.19 1.12 3.65
N PHE A 78 15.17 0.41 3.16
CA PHE A 78 14.28 -0.44 3.96
C PHE A 78 14.08 -1.81 3.26
N PRO A 79 15.12 -2.63 3.11
CA PRO A 79 15.05 -3.89 2.37
C PRO A 79 14.06 -4.85 3.03
N ASP A 80 13.14 -5.40 2.23
CA ASP A 80 12.05 -6.30 2.65
C ASP A 80 11.11 -5.72 3.73
N ARG A 81 11.10 -4.38 3.90
CA ARG A 81 10.29 -3.69 4.91
C ARG A 81 9.22 -2.78 4.35
N LEU A 82 9.05 -2.74 3.03
CA LEU A 82 7.97 -2.03 2.35
C LEU A 82 6.89 -3.03 1.97
N ILE A 83 5.67 -2.77 2.42
CA ILE A 83 4.48 -3.57 2.10
C ILE A 83 3.54 -2.70 1.29
N ASN A 84 3.01 -3.23 0.19
CA ASN A 84 1.96 -2.58 -0.59
C ASN A 84 0.69 -3.44 -0.60
N ILE A 85 -0.46 -2.79 -0.74
CA ILE A 85 -1.74 -3.42 -1.06
C ILE A 85 -2.14 -3.03 -2.47
N HIS A 86 -2.39 -4.03 -3.32
CA HIS A 86 -2.73 -3.85 -4.72
C HIS A 86 -4.11 -4.45 -5.02
N PRO A 87 -5.02 -3.73 -5.72
CA PRO A 87 -6.39 -4.17 -5.95
C PRO A 87 -6.52 -5.17 -7.11
N SER A 88 -5.68 -6.19 -7.12
CA SER A 88 -5.79 -7.34 -8.03
C SER A 88 -5.24 -8.61 -7.40
N LEU A 89 -5.55 -9.76 -8.00
CA LEU A 89 -4.91 -11.04 -7.70
C LEU A 89 -3.58 -11.14 -8.47
N LEU A 90 -2.51 -10.56 -7.91
CA LEU A 90 -1.18 -10.65 -8.52
C LEU A 90 -0.79 -12.12 -8.80
N PRO A 91 -0.10 -12.40 -9.90
CA PRO A 91 0.58 -11.48 -10.82
C PRO A 91 -0.31 -10.86 -11.91
N SER A 92 -1.63 -11.08 -11.89
CA SER A 92 -2.56 -10.49 -12.86
C SER A 92 -2.83 -9.02 -12.57
N PHE A 93 -3.02 -8.22 -13.62
CA PHE A 93 -3.48 -6.82 -13.54
C PHE A 93 -2.58 -5.92 -12.69
N ARG A 94 -1.27 -5.97 -12.93
CA ARG A 94 -0.28 -5.07 -12.33
C ARG A 94 -0.49 -3.62 -12.77
N GLY A 95 0.05 -2.69 -12.01
CA GLY A 95 0.08 -1.26 -12.34
C GLY A 95 -1.25 -0.57 -12.06
N LEU A 96 -1.52 0.45 -12.84
CA LEU A 96 -2.67 1.32 -12.62
C LEU A 96 -3.99 0.62 -12.98
N ASP A 97 -5.05 0.97 -12.24
CA ASP A 97 -6.42 0.56 -12.54
C ASP A 97 -6.63 -0.97 -12.59
N GLY A 98 -6.11 -1.71 -11.61
CA GLY A 98 -6.27 -3.16 -11.55
C GLY A 98 -7.73 -3.62 -11.59
N VAL A 99 -8.64 -2.85 -10.98
CA VAL A 99 -10.09 -3.10 -11.01
C VAL A 99 -10.67 -2.98 -12.42
N GLY A 100 -10.35 -1.88 -13.11
CA GLY A 100 -10.81 -1.68 -14.49
C GLY A 100 -10.18 -2.68 -15.45
N GLN A 101 -8.93 -3.09 -15.22
CA GLN A 101 -8.31 -4.17 -16.00
C GLN A 101 -9.08 -5.48 -15.83
N ALA A 102 -9.47 -5.85 -14.59
CA ALA A 102 -10.23 -7.06 -14.31
C ALA A 102 -11.61 -7.04 -15.00
N LEU A 103 -12.33 -5.90 -14.94
CA LEU A 103 -13.62 -5.74 -15.62
C LEU A 103 -13.48 -5.88 -17.14
N ARG A 104 -12.51 -5.19 -17.73
CA ARG A 104 -12.26 -5.25 -19.20
C ARG A 104 -11.85 -6.66 -19.66
N ALA A 105 -11.14 -7.39 -18.81
CA ALA A 105 -10.75 -8.76 -19.10
C ALA A 105 -11.90 -9.77 -18.94
N GLY A 106 -13.03 -9.36 -18.35
CA GLY A 106 -14.20 -10.23 -18.15
C GLY A 106 -13.96 -11.40 -17.19
N VAL A 107 -13.02 -11.26 -16.24
CA VAL A 107 -12.75 -12.33 -15.26
C VAL A 107 -13.92 -12.50 -14.31
N ARG A 108 -14.10 -13.71 -13.80
CA ARG A 108 -15.15 -14.01 -12.83
C ARG A 108 -14.70 -13.88 -11.37
N LEU A 109 -13.37 -13.83 -11.16
CA LEU A 109 -12.75 -13.58 -9.86
C LEU A 109 -11.76 -12.42 -9.97
N ALA A 110 -11.88 -11.46 -9.08
CA ALA A 110 -10.93 -10.39 -8.83
C ALA A 110 -10.48 -10.46 -7.37
N GLY A 111 -9.79 -9.46 -6.87
CA GLY A 111 -9.39 -9.43 -5.47
C GLY A 111 -8.28 -8.44 -5.20
N CYS A 112 -7.54 -8.68 -4.12
CA CYS A 112 -6.43 -7.85 -3.71
C CYS A 112 -5.26 -8.70 -3.19
N THR A 113 -4.08 -8.08 -3.21
CA THR A 113 -2.82 -8.71 -2.81
C THR A 113 -2.04 -7.77 -1.92
N ALA A 114 -1.70 -8.21 -0.70
CA ALA A 114 -0.65 -7.60 0.10
C ALA A 114 0.68 -8.28 -0.27
N HIS A 115 1.68 -7.49 -0.63
CA HIS A 115 2.98 -7.98 -1.08
C HIS A 115 4.12 -7.09 -0.61
N LEU A 116 5.35 -7.62 -0.59
CA LEU A 116 6.55 -6.82 -0.42
C LEU A 116 6.84 -6.02 -1.70
N VAL A 117 7.37 -4.81 -1.53
CA VAL A 117 7.73 -3.94 -2.65
C VAL A 117 9.15 -4.25 -3.10
N THR A 118 9.32 -4.37 -4.41
CA THR A 118 10.61 -4.55 -5.09
C THR A 118 10.77 -3.47 -6.18
N GLU A 119 11.91 -3.43 -6.86
CA GLU A 119 12.15 -2.50 -7.97
C GLU A 119 11.19 -2.77 -9.15
N ASP A 120 10.79 -4.03 -9.34
CA ASP A 120 9.80 -4.40 -10.35
C ASP A 120 8.38 -4.11 -9.83
N LEU A 121 7.61 -3.39 -10.63
CA LEU A 121 6.26 -2.95 -10.25
C LEU A 121 5.33 -4.13 -9.98
N ASP A 122 4.74 -4.15 -8.76
CA ASP A 122 3.79 -5.16 -8.30
C ASP A 122 4.25 -6.61 -8.52
N ALA A 123 5.57 -6.86 -8.40
CA ALA A 123 6.19 -8.15 -8.66
C ALA A 123 6.86 -8.79 -7.44
N GLY A 124 6.88 -8.10 -6.31
CA GLY A 124 7.51 -8.60 -5.09
C GLY A 124 6.77 -9.78 -4.45
N PRO A 125 7.40 -10.42 -3.47
CA PRO A 125 6.85 -11.58 -2.79
C PRO A 125 5.45 -11.35 -2.21
N ILE A 126 4.51 -12.21 -2.55
CA ILE A 126 3.14 -12.16 -2.05
C ILE A 126 3.10 -12.59 -0.58
N LEU A 127 2.42 -11.83 0.24
CA LEU A 127 2.18 -12.12 1.65
C LEU A 127 0.81 -12.75 1.88
N VAL A 128 -0.25 -12.07 1.41
CA VAL A 128 -1.65 -12.51 1.56
C VAL A 128 -2.46 -12.07 0.36
N GLN A 129 -3.42 -12.89 -0.05
CA GLN A 129 -4.39 -12.56 -1.08
C GLN A 129 -5.81 -12.83 -0.59
N ALA A 130 -6.77 -12.08 -1.13
CA ALA A 130 -8.19 -12.36 -0.98
C ALA A 130 -8.90 -12.19 -2.32
N ALA A 131 -9.74 -13.16 -2.66
CA ALA A 131 -10.55 -13.14 -3.87
C ALA A 131 -11.98 -12.67 -3.58
N VAL A 132 -12.57 -12.02 -4.58
CA VAL A 132 -13.99 -11.64 -4.60
C VAL A 132 -14.61 -12.03 -5.94
N PRO A 133 -15.92 -12.37 -5.98
CA PRO A 133 -16.59 -12.57 -7.24
C PRO A 133 -16.76 -11.27 -8.01
N VAL A 134 -16.68 -11.33 -9.33
CA VAL A 134 -17.10 -10.25 -10.25
C VAL A 134 -18.52 -10.59 -10.73
N LEU A 135 -19.48 -9.73 -10.41
CA LEU A 135 -20.89 -9.91 -10.77
C LEU A 135 -21.15 -9.30 -12.15
N GLU A 136 -22.15 -9.81 -12.86
CA GLU A 136 -22.52 -9.29 -14.19
C GLU A 136 -22.99 -7.83 -14.16
N THR A 137 -23.48 -7.39 -13.01
CA THR A 137 -23.93 -6.00 -12.79
C THR A 137 -22.86 -5.08 -12.24
N ASP A 138 -21.62 -5.57 -12.06
CA ASP A 138 -20.56 -4.74 -11.50
C ASP A 138 -20.10 -3.67 -12.48
N ASP A 139 -19.99 -2.48 -11.94
CA ASP A 139 -19.20 -1.38 -12.47
C ASP A 139 -17.88 -1.25 -11.68
N HIS A 140 -17.07 -0.25 -12.04
CA HIS A 140 -15.81 0.02 -11.36
C HIS A 140 -16.00 0.32 -9.87
N ASP A 141 -17.02 1.06 -9.50
CA ASP A 141 -17.25 1.49 -8.11
C ASP A 141 -17.72 0.33 -7.23
N SER A 142 -18.64 -0.50 -7.70
CA SER A 142 -19.18 -1.63 -6.95
C SER A 142 -18.11 -2.69 -6.71
N LEU A 143 -17.31 -3.02 -7.74
CA LEU A 143 -16.20 -3.96 -7.61
C LEU A 143 -15.08 -3.40 -6.73
N SER A 144 -14.72 -2.12 -6.89
CA SER A 144 -13.71 -1.45 -6.03
C SER A 144 -14.09 -1.51 -4.56
N LYS A 145 -15.34 -1.19 -4.22
CA LYS A 145 -15.83 -1.26 -2.83
C LYS A 145 -15.73 -2.68 -2.26
N ARG A 146 -16.06 -3.69 -3.05
CA ARG A 146 -15.97 -5.10 -2.63
C ARG A 146 -14.52 -5.52 -2.41
N ILE A 147 -13.60 -5.14 -3.29
CA ILE A 147 -12.16 -5.39 -3.16
C ILE A 147 -11.62 -4.66 -1.92
N GLN A 148 -11.95 -3.38 -1.72
CA GLN A 148 -11.47 -2.57 -0.60
C GLN A 148 -11.86 -3.16 0.77
N GLN A 149 -13.03 -3.78 0.88
CA GLN A 149 -13.41 -4.51 2.10
C GLN A 149 -12.43 -5.64 2.42
N GLN A 150 -11.92 -6.34 1.39
CA GLN A 150 -10.92 -7.38 1.58
C GLN A 150 -9.53 -6.80 1.86
N GLU A 151 -9.15 -5.70 1.22
CA GLU A 151 -7.90 -4.99 1.52
C GLU A 151 -7.80 -4.66 3.01
N HIS A 152 -8.85 -4.11 3.60
CA HIS A 152 -8.90 -3.79 5.03
C HIS A 152 -8.77 -5.02 5.93
N ARG A 153 -9.13 -6.21 5.43
CA ARG A 153 -9.03 -7.47 6.18
C ARG A 153 -7.64 -8.09 6.08
N ILE A 154 -7.06 -8.10 4.87
CA ILE A 154 -5.80 -8.82 4.63
C ILE A 154 -4.55 -7.98 4.92
N LEU A 155 -4.61 -6.65 4.81
CA LEU A 155 -3.44 -5.80 5.05
C LEU A 155 -2.85 -5.98 6.46
N PRO A 156 -3.65 -6.02 7.54
CA PRO A 156 -3.14 -6.35 8.88
C PRO A 156 -2.47 -7.72 8.95
N SER A 157 -3.01 -8.73 8.28
CA SER A 157 -2.42 -10.08 8.23
C SER A 157 -1.10 -10.09 7.46
N GLY A 158 -1.03 -9.37 6.34
CA GLY A 158 0.20 -9.18 5.57
C GLY A 158 1.30 -8.51 6.40
N LEU A 159 0.95 -7.47 7.15
CA LEU A 159 1.90 -6.79 8.04
C LEU A 159 2.41 -7.73 9.15
N MET A 160 1.54 -8.53 9.77
CA MET A 160 1.97 -9.51 10.78
C MET A 160 2.97 -10.54 10.21
N LEU A 161 2.71 -11.05 9.01
CA LEU A 161 3.60 -12.01 8.34
C LEU A 161 4.96 -11.37 8.01
N ALA A 162 4.98 -10.14 7.52
CA ALA A 162 6.22 -9.42 7.26
C ALA A 162 6.99 -9.14 8.55
N ALA A 163 6.32 -8.65 9.60
CA ALA A 163 6.94 -8.35 10.89
C ALA A 163 7.56 -9.59 11.56
N GLN A 164 7.01 -10.76 11.36
CA GLN A 164 7.63 -12.01 11.82
C GLN A 164 8.96 -12.29 11.14
N ARG A 165 9.10 -11.97 9.84
CA ARG A 165 10.36 -12.11 9.09
C ARG A 165 11.41 -11.09 9.52
N TRP A 166 10.99 -9.88 9.94
CA TRP A 166 11.90 -8.82 10.38
C TRP A 166 12.59 -9.10 11.72
N ARG A 167 12.05 -10.05 12.49
CA ARG A 167 12.55 -10.43 13.81
C ARG A 167 13.44 -11.69 13.81
N GLN A 168 13.59 -12.32 12.66
CA GLN A 168 14.50 -13.45 12.46
C GLN A 168 15.88 -12.96 12.03
#